data_0fecf6172ddefe85e4ba1f76c072085c
#
_entry.id   0fecf6172ddefe85e4ba1f76c072085c
#
_cell.length_a   1.000
_cell.length_b   1.000
_cell.length_c   1.000
_cell.angle_alpha   90.00
_cell.angle_beta   90.00
_cell.angle_gamma   90.00
#
_symmetry.space_group_name_H-M   'P 1'
#
loop_
_entity.id
_entity.type
_entity.pdbx_description
1 polymer ?
#
loop_
_entity_poly.entity_id
_entity_poly.type
_entity_poly.pdbx_seq_one_letter_code
_entity_poly.pdbx_strand_id
1 'polypeptide(L)'
;MKSIVITGSTRGIGYGLAESFLARNCAVLVSGRSREGVDNALEELQSRYPETQVFGHPCDVRDPMQLKALWDEAMSRFGKIDIWINNAGLSGPQMMTWELAPGQVKEVVDTNILGLIFGSQIAVRGMLDQGYGSIYNMEGMGSDGRMHEGLIPYGMTKYGVSYFTKGLVKETEGRAIIVGSISPGMVVTSFLTSQYKNRPEEFEKAKGIFNIIANRVEDVTPWLADKILENDKSGMRISYMSRWKFLFRFLSAPFSKRDLF
;
A
#
# COMPACT_ATOMS: atom_id res chain seq x y z
N MET A 1 18.08 -12.35 -7.61
CA MET A 1 17.50 -11.44 -6.60
C MET A 1 16.48 -10.54 -7.29
N LYS A 2 15.26 -10.41 -6.77
CA LYS A 2 14.23 -9.49 -7.29
C LYS A 2 14.44 -8.09 -6.73
N SER A 3 14.19 -7.06 -7.54
CA SER A 3 14.25 -5.65 -7.17
C SER A 3 12.84 -5.05 -7.09
N ILE A 4 12.56 -4.35 -6.00
CA ILE A 4 11.21 -3.92 -5.63
C ILE A 4 11.22 -2.44 -5.25
N VAL A 5 10.31 -1.69 -5.83
CA VAL A 5 10.04 -0.29 -5.45
C VAL A 5 8.69 -0.20 -4.76
N ILE A 6 8.64 0.48 -3.61
CA ILE A 6 7.42 0.64 -2.83
C ILE A 6 7.19 2.11 -2.52
N THR A 7 6.14 2.71 -3.06
CA THR A 7 5.78 4.08 -2.71
C THR A 7 5.17 4.18 -1.32
N GLY A 8 5.51 5.22 -0.53
CA GLY A 8 4.96 5.41 0.81
C GLY A 8 5.36 4.30 1.79
N SER A 9 6.63 3.90 1.78
CA SER A 9 7.15 2.76 2.55
C SER A 9 8.02 3.13 3.75
N THR A 10 7.92 4.35 4.24
CA THR A 10 8.63 4.80 5.45
C THR A 10 7.95 4.40 6.76
N ARG A 11 6.74 3.84 6.70
CA ARG A 11 5.97 3.37 7.87
C ARG A 11 4.81 2.46 7.46
N GLY A 12 4.19 1.81 8.44
CA GLY A 12 2.96 1.04 8.28
C GLY A 12 3.11 -0.13 7.29
N ILE A 13 2.09 -0.36 6.45
CA ILE A 13 2.08 -1.52 5.54
C ILE A 13 3.23 -1.46 4.54
N GLY A 14 3.54 -0.28 3.99
CA GLY A 14 4.65 -0.14 3.03
C GLY A 14 6.00 -0.49 3.64
N TYR A 15 6.26 -0.07 4.87
CA TYR A 15 7.46 -0.43 5.63
C TYR A 15 7.51 -1.93 5.93
N GLY A 16 6.42 -2.51 6.43
CA GLY A 16 6.35 -3.95 6.69
C GLY A 16 6.51 -4.80 5.43
N LEU A 17 6.03 -4.33 4.27
CA LEU A 17 6.31 -4.98 2.98
C LEU A 17 7.79 -4.88 2.62
N ALA A 18 8.42 -3.71 2.79
CA ALA A 18 9.85 -3.53 2.55
C ALA A 18 10.66 -4.51 3.40
N GLU A 19 10.40 -4.56 4.69
CA GLU A 19 11.01 -5.51 5.63
C GLU A 19 10.78 -6.97 5.20
N SER A 20 9.55 -7.30 4.84
CA SER A 20 9.18 -8.66 4.42
C SER A 20 9.91 -9.11 3.15
N PHE A 21 10.14 -8.20 2.20
CA PHE A 21 10.90 -8.50 0.99
C PHE A 21 12.41 -8.61 1.26
N LEU A 22 12.97 -7.77 2.13
CA LEU A 22 14.36 -7.87 2.55
C LEU A 22 14.64 -9.22 3.24
N ALA A 23 13.73 -9.67 4.12
CA ALA A 23 13.81 -10.99 4.76
C ALA A 23 13.77 -12.17 3.76
N ARG A 24 13.34 -11.91 2.50
CA ARG A 24 13.32 -12.87 1.39
C ARG A 24 14.44 -12.65 0.38
N ASN A 25 15.48 -11.96 0.80
CA ASN A 25 16.66 -11.66 -0.02
C ASN A 25 16.30 -10.92 -1.33
N CYS A 26 15.34 -9.99 -1.27
CA CYS A 26 15.06 -9.06 -2.35
C CYS A 26 15.81 -7.75 -2.14
N ALA A 27 16.10 -7.02 -3.23
CA ALA A 27 16.54 -5.64 -3.17
C ALA A 27 15.32 -4.71 -3.08
N VAL A 28 15.34 -3.71 -2.21
CA VAL A 28 14.17 -2.82 -1.99
C VAL A 28 14.57 -1.36 -2.03
N LEU A 29 13.81 -0.55 -2.77
CA LEU A 29 13.88 0.90 -2.70
C LEU A 29 12.63 1.42 -1.99
N VAL A 30 12.86 2.01 -0.81
CA VAL A 30 11.80 2.63 0.00
C VAL A 30 11.63 4.10 -0.38
N SER A 31 10.41 4.61 -0.28
CA SER A 31 10.16 6.02 -0.54
C SER A 31 9.08 6.62 0.34
N GLY A 32 9.15 7.92 0.52
CA GLY A 32 8.21 8.74 1.26
C GLY A 32 8.42 10.21 0.96
N ARG A 33 7.52 11.09 1.38
CA ARG A 33 7.55 12.53 1.03
C ARG A 33 8.74 13.29 1.63
N SER A 34 9.18 12.96 2.84
CA SER A 34 10.25 13.65 3.51
C SER A 34 11.57 12.87 3.46
N ARG A 35 12.67 13.58 3.27
CA ARG A 35 14.02 13.02 3.36
C ARG A 35 14.24 12.36 4.72
N GLU A 36 13.93 13.05 5.80
CA GLU A 36 14.06 12.55 7.17
C GLU A 36 13.33 11.22 7.38
N GLY A 37 12.07 11.11 6.92
CA GLY A 37 11.31 9.86 7.06
C GLY A 37 11.89 8.70 6.24
N VAL A 38 12.51 9.00 5.09
CA VAL A 38 13.20 8.00 4.28
C VAL A 38 14.50 7.57 4.97
N ASP A 39 15.30 8.51 5.45
CA ASP A 39 16.59 8.24 6.09
C ASP A 39 16.39 7.42 7.39
N ASN A 40 15.40 7.75 8.23
CA ASN A 40 15.07 6.99 9.44
C ASN A 40 14.63 5.54 9.11
N ALA A 41 13.76 5.37 8.09
CA ALA A 41 13.34 4.04 7.67
C ALA A 41 14.49 3.22 7.10
N LEU A 42 15.40 3.88 6.37
CA LEU A 42 16.57 3.25 5.79
C LEU A 42 17.55 2.77 6.86
N GLU A 43 17.87 3.63 7.85
CA GLU A 43 18.74 3.30 8.98
C GLU A 43 18.23 2.08 9.75
N GLU A 44 16.92 2.06 10.06
CA GLU A 44 16.30 0.93 10.76
C GLU A 44 16.37 -0.36 9.95
N LEU A 45 16.03 -0.31 8.65
CA LEU A 45 16.07 -1.49 7.77
C LEU A 45 17.50 -2.01 7.57
N GLN A 46 18.49 -1.12 7.39
CA GLN A 46 19.88 -1.50 7.24
C GLN A 46 20.45 -2.14 8.51
N SER A 47 20.06 -1.63 9.68
CA SER A 47 20.49 -2.23 10.95
C SER A 47 19.96 -3.65 11.16
N ARG A 48 18.76 -3.93 10.69
CA ARG A 48 18.10 -5.25 10.81
C ARG A 48 18.45 -6.23 9.69
N TYR A 49 18.80 -5.71 8.52
CA TYR A 49 19.11 -6.48 7.30
C TYR A 49 20.42 -6.00 6.65
N PRO A 50 21.58 -6.10 7.34
CA PRO A 50 22.84 -5.52 6.88
C PRO A 50 23.38 -6.14 5.59
N GLU A 51 23.03 -7.39 5.30
CA GLU A 51 23.49 -8.12 4.10
C GLU A 51 22.59 -7.89 2.88
N THR A 52 21.55 -7.03 2.98
CA THR A 52 20.58 -6.82 1.91
C THR A 52 20.80 -5.49 1.21
N GLN A 53 20.30 -5.41 -0.04
CA GLN A 53 20.31 -4.17 -0.83
C GLN A 53 19.05 -3.36 -0.53
N VAL A 54 19.14 -2.41 0.39
CA VAL A 54 18.08 -1.45 0.68
C VAL A 54 18.56 -0.03 0.45
N PHE A 55 17.77 0.73 -0.32
CA PHE A 55 18.02 2.12 -0.66
C PHE A 55 16.76 2.96 -0.40
N GLY A 56 16.95 4.26 -0.28
CA GLY A 56 15.85 5.18 -0.02
C GLY A 56 15.89 6.39 -0.94
N HIS A 57 14.72 6.83 -1.44
CA HIS A 57 14.59 8.04 -2.24
C HIS A 57 13.32 8.81 -1.85
N PRO A 58 13.40 10.11 -1.51
CA PRO A 58 12.21 10.91 -1.22
C PRO A 58 11.40 11.11 -2.49
N CYS A 59 10.07 10.92 -2.36
CA CYS A 59 9.15 11.06 -3.47
C CYS A 59 7.77 11.46 -2.97
N ASP A 60 7.28 12.61 -3.44
CA ASP A 60 5.87 12.93 -3.41
C ASP A 60 5.20 12.36 -4.66
N VAL A 61 4.34 11.36 -4.47
CA VAL A 61 3.68 10.66 -5.59
C VAL A 61 2.73 11.56 -6.41
N ARG A 62 2.39 12.75 -5.88
CA ARG A 62 1.58 13.74 -6.60
C ARG A 62 2.37 14.45 -7.71
N ASP A 63 3.69 14.34 -7.68
CA ASP A 63 4.60 14.94 -8.65
C ASP A 63 5.18 13.85 -9.58
N PRO A 64 4.80 13.85 -10.88
CA PRO A 64 5.29 12.85 -11.82
C PRO A 64 6.80 12.94 -12.07
N MET A 65 7.44 14.11 -11.86
CA MET A 65 8.89 14.24 -12.00
C MET A 65 9.63 13.54 -10.86
N GLN A 66 9.10 13.60 -9.63
CA GLN A 66 9.68 12.89 -8.50
C GLN A 66 9.48 11.37 -8.63
N LEU A 67 8.34 10.92 -9.16
CA LEU A 67 8.12 9.50 -9.47
C LEU A 67 9.08 9.01 -10.57
N LYS A 68 9.35 9.83 -11.59
CA LYS A 68 10.38 9.51 -12.61
C LYS A 68 11.76 9.40 -11.98
N ALA A 69 12.13 10.34 -11.10
CA ALA A 69 13.40 10.30 -10.38
C ALA A 69 13.50 9.04 -9.48
N LEU A 70 12.39 8.63 -8.83
CA LEU A 70 12.32 7.39 -8.05
C LEU A 70 12.58 6.15 -8.92
N TRP A 71 11.99 6.11 -10.12
CA TRP A 71 12.23 5.04 -11.09
C TRP A 71 13.71 5.02 -11.51
N ASP A 72 14.28 6.18 -11.87
CA ASP A 72 15.66 6.30 -12.34
C ASP A 72 16.67 5.91 -11.26
N GLU A 73 16.42 6.30 -10.00
CA GLU A 73 17.24 5.86 -8.87
C GLU A 73 17.21 4.34 -8.71
N ALA A 74 16.02 3.73 -8.79
CA ALA A 74 15.90 2.27 -8.70
C ALA A 74 16.64 1.56 -9.86
N MET A 75 16.51 2.08 -11.07
CA MET A 75 17.24 1.55 -12.23
C MET A 75 18.75 1.70 -12.08
N SER A 76 19.22 2.84 -11.55
CA SER A 76 20.65 3.08 -11.27
C SER A 76 21.21 2.11 -10.23
N ARG A 77 20.41 1.77 -9.17
CA ARG A 77 20.84 0.89 -8.08
C ARG A 77 20.77 -0.58 -8.45
N PHE A 78 19.73 -0.98 -9.17
CA PHE A 78 19.41 -2.40 -9.36
C PHE A 78 19.62 -2.88 -10.81
N GLY A 79 19.69 -1.97 -11.77
CA GLY A 79 19.74 -2.28 -13.21
C GLY A 79 18.41 -2.77 -13.79
N LYS A 80 17.42 -3.04 -12.95
CA LYS A 80 16.08 -3.54 -13.31
C LYS A 80 15.08 -3.29 -12.19
N ILE A 81 13.78 -3.28 -12.50
CA ILE A 81 12.70 -3.25 -11.51
C ILE A 81 11.74 -4.41 -11.78
N ASP A 82 11.79 -5.45 -10.94
CA ASP A 82 10.91 -6.61 -11.08
C ASP A 82 9.48 -6.31 -10.59
N ILE A 83 9.34 -5.53 -9.50
CA ILE A 83 8.05 -5.23 -8.89
C ILE A 83 7.96 -3.74 -8.49
N TRP A 84 6.88 -3.09 -8.90
CA TRP A 84 6.48 -1.76 -8.48
C TRP A 84 5.20 -1.81 -7.66
N ILE A 85 5.21 -1.26 -6.45
CA ILE A 85 4.03 -1.24 -5.57
C ILE A 85 3.58 0.19 -5.33
N ASN A 86 2.42 0.56 -5.87
CA ASN A 86 1.72 1.79 -5.55
C ASN A 86 1.00 1.61 -4.20
N ASN A 87 1.70 1.92 -3.11
CA ASN A 87 1.17 1.78 -1.76
C ASN A 87 0.83 3.14 -1.12
N ALA A 88 1.49 4.23 -1.52
CA ALA A 88 1.23 5.56 -0.96
C ALA A 88 -0.27 5.91 -0.97
N GLY A 89 -0.77 6.41 0.15
CA GLY A 89 -2.18 6.78 0.29
C GLY A 89 -2.49 7.56 1.56
N LEU A 90 -3.58 8.29 1.52
CA LEU A 90 -4.14 9.09 2.62
C LEU A 90 -5.62 8.76 2.79
N SER A 91 -6.10 8.72 4.05
CA SER A 91 -7.55 8.61 4.33
C SER A 91 -8.23 9.98 4.35
N GLY A 92 -7.48 11.02 4.63
CA GLY A 92 -8.04 12.29 5.07
C GLY A 92 -8.70 12.19 6.47
N PRO A 93 -9.28 13.28 6.98
CA PRO A 93 -10.04 13.26 8.21
C PRO A 93 -11.36 12.50 8.02
N GLN A 94 -11.82 11.84 9.06
CA GLN A 94 -13.14 11.21 9.07
C GLN A 94 -14.18 12.24 9.48
N MET A 95 -14.88 12.81 8.49
CA MET A 95 -15.88 13.88 8.63
C MET A 95 -16.96 13.71 7.56
N MET A 96 -18.13 14.31 7.79
CA MET A 96 -19.16 14.37 6.76
C MET A 96 -18.64 15.11 5.53
N THR A 97 -19.01 14.68 4.34
CA THR A 97 -18.44 15.21 3.09
C THR A 97 -18.59 16.73 2.96
N TRP A 98 -19.70 17.29 3.43
CA TRP A 98 -19.98 18.74 3.39
C TRP A 98 -19.21 19.56 4.43
N GLU A 99 -18.54 18.93 5.38
CA GLU A 99 -17.70 19.56 6.41
C GLU A 99 -16.24 19.62 6.01
N LEU A 100 -15.84 18.82 5.00
CA LEU A 100 -14.46 18.75 4.54
C LEU A 100 -14.05 20.02 3.80
N ALA A 101 -12.89 20.57 4.17
CA ALA A 101 -12.30 21.66 3.39
C ALA A 101 -11.86 21.15 2.00
N PRO A 102 -12.02 21.97 0.93
CA PRO A 102 -11.62 21.56 -0.42
C PRO A 102 -10.18 21.05 -0.55
N GLY A 103 -9.24 21.64 0.21
CA GLY A 103 -7.85 21.22 0.22
C GLY A 103 -7.66 19.80 0.78
N GLN A 104 -8.45 19.39 1.78
CA GLN A 104 -8.41 18.04 2.34
C GLN A 104 -8.89 16.99 1.34
N VAL A 105 -9.96 17.28 0.63
CA VAL A 105 -10.48 16.41 -0.45
C VAL A 105 -9.45 16.30 -1.57
N LYS A 106 -8.90 17.46 -2.01
CA LYS A 106 -7.87 17.50 -3.05
C LYS A 106 -6.66 16.67 -2.69
N GLU A 107 -6.15 16.77 -1.46
CA GLU A 107 -4.96 16.02 -1.01
C GLU A 107 -5.19 14.50 -1.09
N VAL A 108 -6.38 14.03 -0.69
CA VAL A 108 -6.75 12.61 -0.76
C VAL A 108 -6.83 12.14 -2.22
N VAL A 109 -7.47 12.91 -3.09
CA VAL A 109 -7.60 12.56 -4.52
C VAL A 109 -6.26 12.60 -5.22
N ASP A 110 -5.48 13.64 -5.04
CA ASP A 110 -4.16 13.78 -5.67
C ASP A 110 -3.22 12.62 -5.26
N THR A 111 -3.21 12.27 -3.98
CA THR A 111 -2.35 11.19 -3.49
C THR A 111 -2.84 9.81 -3.96
N ASN A 112 -4.12 9.51 -3.75
CA ASN A 112 -4.63 8.15 -3.94
C ASN A 112 -4.97 7.83 -5.39
N ILE A 113 -5.28 8.83 -6.22
CA ILE A 113 -5.66 8.66 -7.62
C ILE A 113 -4.57 9.15 -8.56
N LEU A 114 -4.19 10.44 -8.51
CA LEU A 114 -3.17 10.93 -9.42
C LEU A 114 -1.82 10.27 -9.16
N GLY A 115 -1.43 10.12 -7.89
CA GLY A 115 -0.19 9.42 -7.53
C GLY A 115 -0.16 7.96 -7.99
N LEU A 116 -1.29 7.25 -7.89
CA LEU A 116 -1.44 5.90 -8.41
C LEU A 116 -1.28 5.86 -9.95
N ILE A 117 -1.98 6.76 -10.65
CA ILE A 117 -1.96 6.83 -12.12
C ILE A 117 -0.55 7.13 -12.60
N PHE A 118 0.08 8.19 -12.07
CA PHE A 118 1.43 8.60 -12.46
C PHE A 118 2.48 7.51 -12.16
N GLY A 119 2.42 6.89 -10.97
CA GLY A 119 3.29 5.78 -10.62
C GLY A 119 3.12 4.57 -11.55
N SER A 120 1.88 4.24 -11.89
CA SER A 120 1.58 3.16 -12.83
C SER A 120 2.05 3.49 -14.26
N GLN A 121 1.86 4.73 -14.73
CA GLN A 121 2.33 5.15 -16.06
C GLN A 121 3.85 5.02 -16.20
N ILE A 122 4.59 5.46 -15.19
CA ILE A 122 6.05 5.39 -15.18
C ILE A 122 6.49 3.94 -15.14
N ALA A 123 5.90 3.13 -14.26
CA ALA A 123 6.23 1.71 -14.14
C ALA A 123 5.91 0.93 -15.44
N VAL A 124 4.72 1.14 -16.04
CA VAL A 124 4.36 0.48 -17.30
C VAL A 124 5.35 0.83 -18.42
N ARG A 125 5.67 2.11 -18.61
CA ARG A 125 6.61 2.55 -19.66
C ARG A 125 7.97 1.91 -19.46
N GLY A 126 8.54 1.99 -18.27
CA GLY A 126 9.84 1.41 -18.00
C GLY A 126 9.85 -0.13 -18.10
N MET A 127 8.77 -0.80 -17.70
CA MET A 127 8.64 -2.26 -17.82
C MET A 127 8.39 -2.71 -19.27
N LEU A 128 7.77 -1.88 -20.11
CA LEU A 128 7.68 -2.15 -21.56
C LEU A 128 9.06 -2.10 -22.22
N ASP A 129 9.87 -1.09 -21.86
CA ASP A 129 11.25 -0.98 -22.37
C ASP A 129 12.14 -2.11 -21.81
N GLN A 130 11.92 -2.53 -20.56
CA GLN A 130 12.61 -3.65 -19.92
C GLN A 130 12.19 -5.02 -20.50
N GLY A 131 10.97 -5.12 -21.05
CA GLY A 131 10.39 -6.35 -21.59
C GLY A 131 9.60 -7.19 -20.58
N TYR A 132 9.54 -6.85 -19.29
CA TYR A 132 8.79 -7.54 -18.25
C TYR A 132 8.63 -6.69 -16.98
N GLY A 133 7.75 -7.11 -16.08
CA GLY A 133 7.62 -6.55 -14.74
C GLY A 133 6.26 -6.82 -14.09
N SER A 134 6.11 -6.42 -12.84
CA SER A 134 4.86 -6.57 -12.11
C SER A 134 4.49 -5.29 -11.37
N ILE A 135 3.23 -4.88 -11.46
CA ILE A 135 2.68 -3.68 -10.81
C ILE A 135 1.56 -4.10 -9.88
N TYR A 136 1.62 -3.66 -8.64
CA TYR A 136 0.58 -3.91 -7.66
C TYR A 136 0.05 -2.61 -7.06
N ASN A 137 -1.28 -2.49 -7.03
CA ASN A 137 -1.98 -1.32 -6.51
C ASN A 137 -2.62 -1.63 -5.16
N MET A 138 -2.32 -0.81 -4.13
CA MET A 138 -2.82 -1.00 -2.78
C MET A 138 -4.27 -0.57 -2.67
N GLU A 139 -5.16 -1.54 -2.48
CA GLU A 139 -6.55 -1.33 -2.14
C GLU A 139 -6.74 -0.82 -0.71
N GLY A 140 -7.97 -0.50 -0.36
CA GLY A 140 -8.37 -0.08 0.97
C GLY A 140 -9.87 -0.23 1.16
N MET A 141 -10.37 0.27 2.28
CA MET A 141 -11.79 0.29 2.59
C MET A 141 -12.55 1.09 1.52
N GLY A 142 -13.60 0.51 0.96
CA GLY A 142 -14.35 1.08 -0.17
C GLY A 142 -13.96 0.52 -1.53
N SER A 143 -12.84 -0.21 -1.69
CA SER A 143 -12.43 -0.81 -2.96
C SER A 143 -13.45 -1.80 -3.54
N ASP A 144 -14.31 -2.37 -2.71
CA ASP A 144 -15.39 -3.28 -3.08
C ASP A 144 -16.75 -2.57 -3.29
N GLY A 145 -16.78 -1.25 -3.22
CA GLY A 145 -17.97 -0.41 -3.36
C GLY A 145 -18.74 -0.19 -2.05
N ARG A 146 -18.31 -0.76 -0.92
CA ARG A 146 -18.94 -0.47 0.37
C ARG A 146 -18.65 0.95 0.81
N MET A 147 -19.70 1.63 1.26
CA MET A 147 -19.62 3.01 1.73
C MET A 147 -19.44 3.04 3.25
N HIS A 148 -18.64 3.99 3.70
CA HIS A 148 -18.43 4.27 5.11
C HIS A 148 -18.64 5.75 5.38
N GLU A 149 -19.58 6.04 6.27
CA GLU A 149 -19.90 7.39 6.69
C GLU A 149 -18.65 8.10 7.22
N GLY A 150 -18.49 9.35 6.84
CA GLY A 150 -17.31 10.14 7.18
C GLY A 150 -16.04 9.82 6.36
N LEU A 151 -16.06 8.83 5.48
CA LEU A 151 -14.90 8.42 4.65
C LEU A 151 -15.25 8.34 3.15
N ILE A 152 -16.28 9.06 2.70
CA ILE A 152 -16.76 8.95 1.32
C ILE A 152 -15.70 9.34 0.28
N PRO A 153 -14.96 10.48 0.39
CA PRO A 153 -13.90 10.78 -0.57
C PRO A 153 -12.79 9.74 -0.60
N TYR A 154 -12.40 9.21 0.55
CA TYR A 154 -11.43 8.11 0.62
C TYR A 154 -11.95 6.84 -0.07
N GLY A 155 -13.16 6.39 0.30
CA GLY A 155 -13.78 5.20 -0.29
C GLY A 155 -13.92 5.31 -1.80
N MET A 156 -14.32 6.49 -2.30
CA MET A 156 -14.38 6.81 -3.73
C MET A 156 -13.01 6.61 -4.39
N THR A 157 -11.93 7.11 -3.78
CA THR A 157 -10.58 6.89 -4.34
C THR A 157 -10.20 5.43 -4.35
N LYS A 158 -10.52 4.67 -3.30
CA LYS A 158 -10.20 3.23 -3.25
C LYS A 158 -11.06 2.39 -4.20
N TYR A 159 -12.29 2.79 -4.47
CA TYR A 159 -13.08 2.21 -5.57
C TYR A 159 -12.45 2.54 -6.93
N GLY A 160 -11.98 3.78 -7.12
CA GLY A 160 -11.21 4.21 -8.29
C GLY A 160 -9.94 3.39 -8.51
N VAL A 161 -9.20 3.04 -7.44
CA VAL A 161 -8.05 2.12 -7.51
C VAL A 161 -8.45 0.78 -8.11
N SER A 162 -9.57 0.19 -7.65
CA SER A 162 -10.06 -1.09 -8.20
C SER A 162 -10.45 -0.97 -9.66
N TYR A 163 -11.12 0.11 -10.05
CA TYR A 163 -11.50 0.38 -11.44
C TYR A 163 -10.26 0.55 -12.32
N PHE A 164 -9.34 1.41 -11.90
CA PHE A 164 -8.10 1.69 -12.64
C PHE A 164 -7.26 0.41 -12.83
N THR A 165 -7.10 -0.38 -11.76
CA THR A 165 -6.32 -1.65 -11.85
C THR A 165 -6.91 -2.60 -12.88
N LYS A 166 -8.24 -2.77 -12.90
CA LYS A 166 -8.92 -3.61 -13.91
C LYS A 166 -8.75 -3.06 -15.33
N GLY A 167 -8.78 -1.74 -15.49
CA GLY A 167 -8.49 -1.07 -16.77
C GLY A 167 -7.07 -1.34 -17.23
N LEU A 168 -6.09 -1.15 -16.34
CA LEU A 168 -4.68 -1.34 -16.66
C LEU A 168 -4.35 -2.80 -17.02
N VAL A 169 -5.02 -3.78 -16.39
CA VAL A 169 -4.93 -5.20 -16.78
C VAL A 169 -5.29 -5.39 -18.25
N LYS A 170 -6.39 -4.75 -18.72
CA LYS A 170 -6.82 -4.83 -20.13
C LYS A 170 -5.85 -4.14 -21.08
N GLU A 171 -5.32 -2.97 -20.68
CA GLU A 171 -4.38 -2.19 -21.49
C GLU A 171 -3.01 -2.87 -21.62
N THR A 172 -2.64 -3.72 -20.67
CA THR A 172 -1.38 -4.49 -20.68
C THR A 172 -1.54 -5.93 -21.21
N GLU A 173 -2.74 -6.30 -21.68
CA GLU A 173 -2.99 -7.62 -22.23
C GLU A 173 -2.05 -7.94 -23.40
N GLY A 174 -1.51 -9.15 -23.42
CA GLY A 174 -0.51 -9.58 -24.42
C GLY A 174 0.91 -9.02 -24.19
N ARG A 175 1.14 -8.26 -23.12
CA ARG A 175 2.48 -7.79 -22.69
C ARG A 175 3.00 -8.68 -21.57
N ALA A 176 4.32 -8.75 -21.43
CA ALA A 176 4.96 -9.46 -20.32
C ALA A 176 4.95 -8.61 -19.02
N ILE A 177 3.80 -7.97 -18.75
CA ILE A 177 3.57 -7.13 -17.55
C ILE A 177 2.43 -7.71 -16.75
N ILE A 178 2.67 -7.99 -15.49
CA ILE A 178 1.65 -8.45 -14.54
C ILE A 178 1.10 -7.23 -13.81
N VAL A 179 -0.22 -7.07 -13.81
CA VAL A 179 -0.90 -6.04 -13.02
C VAL A 179 -1.85 -6.71 -12.05
N GLY A 180 -1.75 -6.35 -10.76
CA GLY A 180 -2.60 -6.89 -9.72
C GLY A 180 -2.97 -5.87 -8.66
N SER A 181 -3.79 -6.28 -7.71
CA SER A 181 -4.11 -5.47 -6.53
C SER A 181 -3.78 -6.21 -5.22
N ILE A 182 -3.48 -5.43 -4.18
CA ILE A 182 -3.20 -5.91 -2.83
C ILE A 182 -4.28 -5.38 -1.90
N SER A 183 -4.95 -6.30 -1.20
CA SER A 183 -5.96 -5.99 -0.19
C SER A 183 -5.51 -6.51 1.18
N PRO A 184 -4.85 -5.67 2.00
CA PRO A 184 -4.30 -6.08 3.29
C PRO A 184 -5.39 -6.35 4.34
N GLY A 185 -6.62 -5.90 4.10
CA GLY A 185 -7.67 -5.82 5.11
C GLY A 185 -7.43 -4.65 6.06
N MET A 186 -8.05 -4.69 7.23
CA MET A 186 -7.81 -3.70 8.28
C MET A 186 -6.52 -4.03 9.02
N VAL A 187 -5.58 -3.08 9.05
CA VAL A 187 -4.27 -3.24 9.69
C VAL A 187 -4.05 -2.11 10.69
N VAL A 188 -3.63 -2.46 11.90
CA VAL A 188 -3.31 -1.49 12.95
C VAL A 188 -2.03 -0.76 12.56
N THR A 189 -2.17 0.50 12.22
CA THR A 189 -1.08 1.39 11.84
C THR A 189 -1.41 2.81 12.30
N SER A 190 -0.42 3.70 12.28
CA SER A 190 -0.67 5.13 12.51
C SER A 190 -1.71 5.73 11.53
N PHE A 191 -1.88 5.13 10.37
CA PHE A 191 -2.93 5.51 9.41
C PHE A 191 -4.34 5.29 9.99
N LEU A 192 -4.58 4.17 10.68
CA LEU A 192 -5.85 3.86 11.33
C LEU A 192 -6.04 4.73 12.59
N THR A 193 -5.05 4.77 13.47
CA THR A 193 -5.17 5.45 14.77
C THR A 193 -5.25 6.98 14.63
N SER A 194 -4.59 7.56 13.62
CA SER A 194 -4.64 9.01 13.38
C SER A 194 -6.04 9.53 13.04
N GLN A 195 -6.92 8.70 12.50
CA GLN A 195 -8.32 9.06 12.21
C GLN A 195 -9.12 9.37 13.49
N TYR A 196 -8.67 8.82 14.62
CA TYR A 196 -9.32 8.96 15.94
C TYR A 196 -8.58 9.90 16.89
N LYS A 197 -7.52 10.60 16.43
CA LYS A 197 -6.68 11.45 17.30
C LYS A 197 -7.49 12.47 18.13
N ASN A 198 -8.54 13.02 17.55
CA ASN A 198 -9.40 14.02 18.19
C ASN A 198 -10.73 13.42 18.70
N ARG A 199 -10.88 12.10 18.74
CA ARG A 199 -12.11 11.38 19.11
C ARG A 199 -11.78 10.12 19.91
N PRO A 200 -11.13 10.25 21.09
CA PRO A 200 -10.68 9.11 21.88
C PRO A 200 -11.82 8.20 22.33
N GLU A 201 -12.99 8.78 22.67
CA GLU A 201 -14.15 7.99 23.11
C GLU A 201 -14.71 7.10 21.97
N GLU A 202 -14.71 7.61 20.73
CA GLU A 202 -15.14 6.82 19.58
C GLU A 202 -14.13 5.71 19.28
N PHE A 203 -12.83 5.98 19.48
CA PHE A 203 -11.79 4.96 19.34
C PHE A 203 -11.98 3.83 20.34
N GLU A 204 -12.24 4.15 21.63
CA GLU A 204 -12.50 3.12 22.64
C GLU A 204 -13.71 2.25 22.26
N LYS A 205 -14.79 2.83 21.76
CA LYS A 205 -15.96 2.08 21.26
C LYS A 205 -15.61 1.20 20.06
N ALA A 206 -14.74 1.67 19.17
CA ALA A 206 -14.34 0.95 17.97
C ALA A 206 -13.33 -0.17 18.24
N LYS A 207 -12.53 -0.09 19.31
CA LYS A 207 -11.52 -1.10 19.68
C LYS A 207 -12.08 -2.52 19.73
N GLY A 208 -13.28 -2.70 20.27
CA GLY A 208 -13.92 -4.02 20.33
C GLY A 208 -14.04 -4.68 18.94
N ILE A 209 -14.51 -3.92 17.96
CA ILE A 209 -14.62 -4.39 16.57
C ILE A 209 -13.24 -4.54 15.93
N PHE A 210 -12.35 -3.56 16.16
CA PHE A 210 -10.99 -3.62 15.62
C PHE A 210 -10.22 -4.83 16.12
N ASN A 211 -10.34 -5.20 17.39
CA ASN A 211 -9.73 -6.41 17.94
C ASN A 211 -10.23 -7.69 17.27
N ILE A 212 -11.45 -7.68 16.69
CA ILE A 212 -11.98 -8.82 15.93
C ILE A 212 -11.40 -8.84 14.51
N ILE A 213 -11.46 -7.71 13.79
CA ILE A 213 -11.22 -7.69 12.33
C ILE A 213 -9.84 -7.21 11.92
N ALA A 214 -9.16 -6.40 12.76
CA ALA A 214 -7.86 -5.86 12.41
C ALA A 214 -6.73 -6.89 12.61
N ASN A 215 -5.59 -6.58 12.00
CA ASN A 215 -4.38 -7.40 12.04
C ASN A 215 -3.18 -6.51 12.35
N ARG A 216 -2.10 -7.09 12.84
CA ARG A 216 -0.81 -6.41 12.94
C ARG A 216 -0.11 -6.39 11.59
N VAL A 217 0.78 -5.42 11.39
CA VAL A 217 1.59 -5.31 10.16
C VAL A 217 2.42 -6.58 9.97
N GLU A 218 3.02 -7.07 11.06
CA GLU A 218 3.91 -8.23 11.12
C GLU A 218 3.20 -9.54 10.75
N ASP A 219 1.87 -9.61 10.88
CA ASP A 219 1.07 -10.77 10.47
C ASP A 219 0.71 -10.73 8.99
N VAL A 220 0.52 -9.52 8.44
CA VAL A 220 -0.05 -9.31 7.11
C VAL A 220 1.02 -9.26 6.04
N THR A 221 2.07 -8.49 6.27
CA THR A 221 3.05 -8.15 5.23
C THR A 221 3.92 -9.32 4.79
N PRO A 222 4.34 -10.27 5.67
CA PRO A 222 5.07 -11.45 5.22
C PRO A 222 4.23 -12.32 4.27
N TRP A 223 2.96 -12.54 4.62
CA TRP A 223 2.06 -13.31 3.77
C TRP A 223 1.80 -12.63 2.42
N LEU A 224 1.61 -11.28 2.42
CA LEU A 224 1.45 -10.54 1.18
C LEU A 224 2.71 -10.61 0.31
N ALA A 225 3.90 -10.49 0.91
CA ALA A 225 5.16 -10.58 0.19
C ALA A 225 5.32 -11.95 -0.48
N ASP A 226 5.00 -13.06 0.21
CA ASP A 226 5.03 -14.39 -0.38
C ASP A 226 4.09 -14.48 -1.58
N LYS A 227 2.84 -14.03 -1.42
CA LYS A 227 1.84 -14.09 -2.49
C LYS A 227 2.17 -13.19 -3.68
N ILE A 228 2.82 -12.06 -3.47
CA ILE A 228 3.31 -11.19 -4.54
C ILE A 228 4.46 -11.86 -5.30
N LEU A 229 5.40 -12.48 -4.59
CA LEU A 229 6.55 -13.17 -5.19
C LEU A 229 6.16 -14.44 -5.96
N GLU A 230 5.11 -15.14 -5.52
CA GLU A 230 4.57 -16.34 -6.15
C GLU A 230 3.65 -16.04 -7.35
N ASN A 231 3.12 -14.80 -7.47
CA ASN A 231 2.12 -14.49 -8.48
C ASN A 231 2.70 -14.35 -9.88
N ASP A 232 2.20 -15.14 -10.81
CA ASP A 232 2.51 -15.13 -12.23
C ASP A 232 1.33 -14.69 -13.13
N LYS A 233 0.21 -14.23 -12.52
CA LYS A 233 -1.04 -13.93 -13.25
C LYS A 233 -1.42 -12.46 -13.13
N SER A 234 -1.73 -11.85 -14.28
CA SER A 234 -2.35 -10.54 -14.33
C SER A 234 -3.83 -10.61 -13.89
N GLY A 235 -4.34 -9.52 -13.30
CA GLY A 235 -5.70 -9.45 -12.76
C GLY A 235 -5.89 -10.07 -11.37
N MET A 236 -4.85 -10.63 -10.77
CA MET A 236 -4.94 -11.22 -9.43
C MET A 236 -5.17 -10.15 -8.35
N ARG A 237 -6.16 -10.41 -7.50
CA ARG A 237 -6.41 -9.68 -6.27
C ARG A 237 -5.87 -10.47 -5.08
N ILE A 238 -4.72 -10.06 -4.54
CA ILE A 238 -4.09 -10.69 -3.38
C ILE A 238 -4.73 -10.12 -2.11
N SER A 239 -5.60 -10.90 -1.47
CA SER A 239 -6.38 -10.46 -0.30
C SER A 239 -6.05 -11.28 0.94
N TYR A 240 -5.49 -10.62 1.96
CA TYR A 240 -5.17 -11.26 3.24
C TYR A 240 -6.40 -11.71 4.02
N MET A 241 -7.47 -10.90 3.96
CA MET A 241 -8.73 -11.20 4.64
C MET A 241 -9.73 -11.83 3.67
N SER A 242 -9.82 -13.16 3.66
CA SER A 242 -10.85 -13.87 2.92
C SER A 242 -12.22 -13.77 3.64
N ARG A 243 -13.32 -13.99 2.91
CA ARG A 243 -14.68 -14.03 3.50
C ARG A 243 -14.79 -15.07 4.61
N TRP A 244 -14.16 -16.23 4.44
CA TRP A 244 -14.14 -17.30 5.43
C TRP A 244 -13.33 -16.94 6.67
N LYS A 245 -12.18 -16.31 6.51
CA LYS A 245 -11.35 -15.80 7.62
C LYS A 245 -12.08 -14.72 8.42
N PHE A 246 -12.82 -13.86 7.74
CA PHE A 246 -13.66 -12.84 8.37
C PHE A 246 -14.78 -13.48 9.20
N LEU A 247 -15.56 -14.41 8.59
CA LEU A 247 -16.65 -15.11 9.28
C LEU A 247 -16.14 -15.89 10.50
N PHE A 248 -15.05 -16.64 10.34
CA PHE A 248 -14.44 -17.40 11.43
C PHE A 248 -14.05 -16.51 12.61
N ARG A 249 -13.50 -15.31 12.34
CA ARG A 249 -13.13 -14.36 13.41
C ARG A 249 -14.32 -13.83 14.17
N PHE A 250 -15.44 -13.55 13.51
CA PHE A 250 -16.67 -13.15 14.19
C PHE A 250 -17.23 -14.28 15.06
N LEU A 251 -17.26 -15.50 14.56
CA LEU A 251 -17.72 -16.66 15.31
C LEU A 251 -16.81 -16.99 16.51
N SER A 252 -15.52 -16.79 16.39
CA SER A 252 -14.54 -17.03 17.46
C SER A 252 -14.36 -15.85 18.42
N ALA A 253 -14.91 -14.67 18.12
CA ALA A 253 -14.73 -13.45 18.90
C ALA A 253 -15.08 -13.61 20.40
N PRO A 254 -16.17 -14.31 20.80
CA PRO A 254 -16.50 -14.49 22.21
C PRO A 254 -15.45 -15.30 23.00
N PHE A 255 -14.66 -16.10 22.30
CA PHE A 255 -13.64 -16.98 22.89
C PHE A 255 -12.22 -16.44 22.71
N SER A 256 -12.05 -15.35 21.99
CA SER A 256 -10.74 -14.75 21.65
C SER A 256 -10.50 -13.49 22.46
N LYS A 257 -9.41 -13.48 23.23
CA LYS A 257 -8.93 -12.31 23.96
C LYS A 257 -7.85 -11.56 23.16
N ARG A 258 -8.17 -11.20 21.88
CA ARG A 258 -7.22 -10.41 21.08
C ARG A 258 -7.20 -8.97 21.57
N ASP A 259 -6.01 -8.49 21.87
CA ASP A 259 -5.73 -7.08 22.17
C ASP A 259 -4.64 -6.60 21.22
N LEU A 260 -4.98 -5.60 20.40
CA LEU A 260 -4.14 -5.08 19.33
C LEU A 260 -3.67 -3.64 19.59
N PHE A 261 -4.16 -2.99 20.67
CA PHE A 261 -3.92 -1.57 20.97
C PHE A 261 -3.35 -1.34 22.37
#